data_bf745c4d612841ef193df3cf07ee9a6b
#
_entry.id   bf745c4d612841ef193df3cf07ee9a6b
#
_cell.length_a   1.000
_cell.length_b   1.000
_cell.length_c   1.000
_cell.angle_alpha   90.00
_cell.angle_beta   90.00
_cell.angle_gamma   90.00
#
_symmetry.space_group_name_H-M   'P 1'
#
loop_
_entity.id
_entity.type
_entity.pdbx_description
1 polymer ?
#
loop_
_entity_poly.entity_id
_entity_poly.type
_entity_poly.pdbx_seq_one_letter_code
_entity_poly.pdbx_strand_id
1 'polypeptide(L)'
;VDSFLTNARFFDELRIDGHLLHTAVRYGLSQALLDAAALATGRLKAEVVCDEWQLPCVPEAIPLFGQSGDDRYIAVDKMILKGVDVLPHALINNVEEKLGFKGEKLREYVRWLSNRILSLRTNESYHPTLHIDVYGTIGLIFDMDPVRCAEYIASLEAEAQGLPLYIEGPVDAGNKPDQIRMLTEITQELTRLGSGVKIVADEWCNTYQDIVDFTDAGSCHMVQIKTPDLGGIHNIVDAVLYCNKHGMEAYQGGTCNETEISARTCVHVALAARPMRMLIKPGMGFDEGLNIVFNEMNRTIALLQTKD
;
A
#
# COMPACT_ATOMS: atom_id res chain seq x y z
N VAL A 1 18.87 -25.18 -14.61
CA VAL A 1 18.31 -24.72 -13.33
C VAL A 1 17.00 -24.05 -13.67
N ASP A 2 15.89 -24.53 -13.05
CA ASP A 2 14.58 -23.93 -13.28
C ASP A 2 14.61 -22.45 -12.85
N SER A 3 13.81 -21.63 -13.51
CA SER A 3 13.75 -20.19 -13.22
C SER A 3 13.24 -19.93 -11.80
N PHE A 4 13.49 -18.74 -11.28
CA PHE A 4 12.93 -18.29 -10.01
C PHE A 4 11.40 -18.42 -10.01
N LEU A 5 10.75 -17.94 -11.07
CA LEU A 5 9.28 -17.93 -11.19
C LEU A 5 8.71 -19.35 -11.18
N THR A 6 9.32 -20.28 -11.92
CA THR A 6 8.91 -21.70 -11.93
C THR A 6 8.96 -22.31 -10.54
N ASN A 7 10.05 -22.10 -9.81
CA ASN A 7 10.20 -22.62 -8.44
C ASN A 7 9.24 -21.93 -7.45
N ALA A 8 9.07 -20.60 -7.56
CA ALA A 8 8.17 -19.85 -6.69
C ALA A 8 6.71 -20.34 -6.84
N ARG A 9 6.24 -20.55 -8.06
CA ARG A 9 4.90 -21.11 -8.34
C ARG A 9 4.76 -22.54 -7.81
N PHE A 10 5.78 -23.39 -8.01
CA PHE A 10 5.77 -24.75 -7.48
C PHE A 10 5.59 -24.76 -5.95
N PHE A 11 6.35 -23.98 -5.21
CA PHE A 11 6.25 -23.91 -3.75
C PHE A 11 4.98 -23.21 -3.26
N ASP A 12 4.42 -22.30 -4.03
CA ASP A 12 3.16 -21.63 -3.67
C ASP A 12 1.96 -22.58 -3.75
N GLU A 13 2.01 -23.57 -4.64
CA GLU A 13 0.99 -24.61 -4.80
C GLU A 13 1.26 -25.87 -3.99
N LEU A 14 2.42 -25.97 -3.33
CA LEU A 14 2.83 -27.16 -2.59
C LEU A 14 1.86 -27.47 -1.44
N ARG A 15 1.40 -28.71 -1.41
CA ARG A 15 0.54 -29.23 -0.34
C ARG A 15 1.28 -30.26 0.49
N ILE A 16 1.15 -30.13 1.81
CA ILE A 16 1.62 -31.11 2.78
C ILE A 16 0.36 -31.66 3.48
N ASP A 17 0.18 -32.98 3.46
CA ASP A 17 -1.01 -33.64 3.98
C ASP A 17 -2.33 -33.05 3.44
N GLY A 18 -2.34 -32.64 2.16
CA GLY A 18 -3.50 -32.05 1.49
C GLY A 18 -3.73 -30.56 1.75
N HIS A 19 -2.95 -29.93 2.61
CA HIS A 19 -3.07 -28.51 2.96
C HIS A 19 -1.98 -27.67 2.28
N LEU A 20 -2.34 -26.49 1.77
CA LEU A 20 -1.37 -25.51 1.31
C LEU A 20 -0.51 -25.04 2.47
N LEU A 21 0.75 -24.72 2.18
CA LEU A 21 1.59 -24.01 3.15
C LEU A 21 0.95 -22.68 3.53
N HIS A 22 1.11 -22.25 4.77
CA HIS A 22 0.65 -20.95 5.23
C HIS A 22 1.26 -19.82 4.39
N THR A 23 0.50 -18.77 4.11
CA THR A 23 0.94 -17.65 3.26
C THR A 23 2.29 -17.07 3.68
N ALA A 24 2.51 -16.88 4.98
CA ALA A 24 3.78 -16.39 5.50
C ALA A 24 4.98 -17.33 5.20
N VAL A 25 4.76 -18.65 5.18
CA VAL A 25 5.80 -19.63 4.80
C VAL A 25 6.09 -19.53 3.31
N ARG A 26 5.05 -19.47 2.46
CA ARG A 26 5.19 -19.29 1.01
C ARG A 26 5.91 -17.98 0.68
N TYR A 27 5.57 -16.90 1.40
CA TYR A 27 6.23 -15.61 1.28
C TYR A 27 7.72 -15.69 1.62
N GLY A 28 8.09 -16.29 2.76
CA GLY A 28 9.48 -16.48 3.17
C GLY A 28 10.28 -17.37 2.22
N LEU A 29 9.70 -18.49 1.77
CA LEU A 29 10.34 -19.40 0.81
C LEU A 29 10.62 -18.71 -0.53
N SER A 30 9.65 -17.95 -1.06
CA SER A 30 9.84 -17.26 -2.33
C SER A 30 10.88 -16.13 -2.25
N GLN A 31 11.04 -15.48 -1.09
CA GLN A 31 12.12 -14.53 -0.84
C GLN A 31 13.49 -15.23 -0.87
N ALA A 32 13.62 -16.39 -0.20
CA ALA A 32 14.85 -17.18 -0.21
C ALA A 32 15.21 -17.67 -1.62
N LEU A 33 14.22 -18.09 -2.41
CA LEU A 33 14.41 -18.47 -3.81
C LEU A 33 14.88 -17.32 -4.68
N LEU A 34 14.30 -16.13 -4.50
CA LEU A 34 14.70 -14.94 -5.23
C LEU A 34 16.13 -14.52 -4.87
N ASP A 35 16.48 -14.61 -3.59
CA ASP A 35 17.83 -14.32 -3.12
C ASP A 35 18.85 -15.32 -3.68
N ALA A 36 18.53 -16.61 -3.65
CA ALA A 36 19.37 -17.67 -4.24
C ALA A 36 19.57 -17.49 -5.74
N ALA A 37 18.52 -17.13 -6.49
CA ALA A 37 18.61 -16.87 -7.93
C ALA A 37 19.48 -15.64 -8.23
N ALA A 38 19.33 -14.57 -7.45
CA ALA A 38 20.14 -13.37 -7.57
C ALA A 38 21.63 -13.65 -7.31
N LEU A 39 21.95 -14.36 -6.23
CA LEU A 39 23.30 -14.77 -5.87
C LEU A 39 23.94 -15.69 -6.93
N ALA A 40 23.21 -16.70 -7.39
CA ALA A 40 23.69 -17.67 -8.38
C ALA A 40 24.00 -17.02 -9.74
N THR A 41 23.30 -15.94 -10.07
CA THR A 41 23.48 -15.23 -11.36
C THR A 41 24.35 -13.98 -11.25
N GLY A 42 24.76 -13.58 -10.04
CA GLY A 42 25.50 -12.34 -9.80
C GLY A 42 24.70 -11.07 -10.12
N ARG A 43 23.38 -11.14 -9.95
CA ARG A 43 22.41 -10.08 -10.30
C ARG A 43 21.72 -9.54 -9.06
N LEU A 44 21.09 -8.37 -9.20
CA LEU A 44 20.16 -7.86 -8.18
C LEU A 44 18.84 -8.60 -8.26
N LYS A 45 18.13 -8.74 -7.12
CA LYS A 45 16.79 -9.34 -7.10
C LYS A 45 15.82 -8.63 -8.05
N ALA A 46 15.92 -7.29 -8.16
CA ALA A 46 15.11 -6.51 -9.10
C ALA A 46 15.37 -6.94 -10.56
N GLU A 47 16.62 -7.16 -10.94
CA GLU A 47 16.97 -7.62 -12.30
C GLU A 47 16.43 -9.03 -12.57
N VAL A 48 16.47 -9.93 -11.58
CA VAL A 48 15.88 -11.27 -11.71
C VAL A 48 14.37 -11.17 -11.94
N VAL A 49 13.67 -10.34 -11.17
CA VAL A 49 12.23 -10.10 -11.37
C VAL A 49 11.95 -9.48 -12.73
N CYS A 50 12.70 -8.46 -13.13
CA CYS A 50 12.52 -7.82 -14.44
C CYS A 50 12.67 -8.82 -15.59
N ASP A 51 13.66 -9.71 -15.54
CA ASP A 51 13.86 -10.74 -16.57
C ASP A 51 12.75 -11.77 -16.62
N GLU A 52 12.35 -12.29 -15.47
CA GLU A 52 11.32 -13.35 -15.38
C GLU A 52 9.96 -12.86 -15.91
N TRP A 53 9.63 -11.58 -15.74
CA TRP A 53 8.40 -10.97 -16.28
C TRP A 53 8.61 -10.16 -17.56
N GLN A 54 9.82 -10.13 -18.11
CA GLN A 54 10.17 -9.36 -19.31
C GLN A 54 9.83 -7.85 -19.16
N LEU A 55 10.17 -7.30 -18.00
CA LEU A 55 9.93 -5.90 -17.66
C LEU A 55 11.18 -5.07 -17.86
N PRO A 56 11.06 -3.76 -18.19
CA PRO A 56 12.19 -2.85 -18.16
C PRO A 56 12.63 -2.64 -16.71
N CYS A 57 13.95 -2.78 -16.46
CA CYS A 57 14.52 -2.52 -15.14
C CYS A 57 14.87 -1.03 -15.01
N VAL A 58 13.90 -0.20 -14.65
CA VAL A 58 14.03 1.26 -14.63
C VAL A 58 14.64 1.71 -13.29
N PRO A 59 15.81 2.39 -13.29
CA PRO A 59 16.48 2.84 -12.07
C PRO A 59 15.88 4.15 -11.51
N GLU A 60 14.59 4.17 -11.26
CA GLU A 60 13.85 5.29 -10.71
C GLU A 60 13.16 4.91 -9.40
N ALA A 61 13.21 5.79 -8.41
CA ALA A 61 12.61 5.56 -7.12
C ALA A 61 11.09 5.37 -7.18
N ILE A 62 10.59 4.54 -6.29
CA ILE A 62 9.16 4.41 -6.02
C ILE A 62 8.81 5.34 -4.85
N PRO A 63 7.72 6.13 -4.93
CA PRO A 63 7.27 6.97 -3.83
C PRO A 63 7.12 6.19 -2.52
N LEU A 64 7.68 6.73 -1.43
CA LEU A 64 7.65 6.09 -0.13
C LEU A 64 6.46 6.58 0.70
N PHE A 65 5.76 5.62 1.28
CA PHE A 65 4.60 5.83 2.12
C PHE A 65 4.97 5.60 3.59
N GLY A 66 4.96 6.69 4.37
CA GLY A 66 5.28 6.69 5.80
C GLY A 66 4.15 6.11 6.63
N GLN A 67 4.49 5.25 7.60
CA GLN A 67 3.54 4.62 8.50
C GLN A 67 3.72 5.18 9.92
N SER A 68 2.66 5.75 10.49
CA SER A 68 2.66 6.31 11.84
C SER A 68 2.09 5.35 12.89
N GLY A 69 1.25 4.42 12.49
CA GLY A 69 0.49 3.63 13.46
C GLY A 69 -0.30 4.53 14.41
N ASP A 70 -0.21 4.26 15.70
CA ASP A 70 -0.86 5.05 16.74
C ASP A 70 -0.11 6.34 17.12
N ASP A 71 1.19 6.45 16.76
CA ASP A 71 1.98 7.67 16.98
C ASP A 71 1.69 8.74 15.89
N ARG A 72 0.41 9.07 15.74
CA ARG A 72 -0.15 9.84 14.62
C ARG A 72 0.35 11.28 14.52
N TYR A 73 0.89 11.84 15.57
CA TYR A 73 1.33 13.25 15.63
C TYR A 73 2.85 13.38 15.53
N ILE A 74 3.60 12.70 16.41
CA ILE A 74 5.08 12.81 16.46
C ILE A 74 5.71 12.19 15.21
N ALA A 75 5.21 11.04 14.76
CA ALA A 75 5.72 10.40 13.55
C ALA A 75 5.51 11.28 12.30
N VAL A 76 4.41 12.02 12.22
CA VAL A 76 4.13 12.95 11.11
C VAL A 76 5.17 14.05 11.02
N ASP A 77 5.58 14.64 12.12
CA ASP A 77 6.64 15.65 12.12
C ASP A 77 7.94 15.13 11.49
N LYS A 78 8.31 13.90 11.85
CA LYS A 78 9.49 13.23 11.27
C LYS A 78 9.30 12.96 9.77
N MET A 79 8.11 12.54 9.35
CA MET A 79 7.78 12.31 7.94
C MET A 79 7.94 13.57 7.09
N ILE A 80 7.39 14.69 7.57
CA ILE A 80 7.49 15.99 6.90
C ILE A 80 8.95 16.44 6.79
N LEU A 81 9.70 16.40 7.91
CA LEU A 81 11.10 16.82 7.94
C LEU A 81 12.01 15.96 7.06
N LYS A 82 11.66 14.68 6.87
CA LYS A 82 12.39 13.75 6.00
C LYS A 82 11.85 13.72 4.56
N GLY A 83 10.82 14.49 4.25
CA GLY A 83 10.28 14.65 2.89
C GLY A 83 9.65 13.37 2.33
N VAL A 84 8.92 12.62 3.14
CA VAL A 84 8.23 11.40 2.69
C VAL A 84 7.12 11.73 1.69
N ASP A 85 6.98 10.97 0.62
CA ASP A 85 6.07 11.28 -0.49
C ASP A 85 4.59 11.13 -0.13
N VAL A 86 4.27 10.17 0.76
CA VAL A 86 2.90 9.86 1.19
C VAL A 86 2.88 9.67 2.70
N LEU A 87 1.92 10.30 3.37
CA LEU A 87 1.80 10.26 4.84
C LEU A 87 0.37 10.54 5.33
N PRO A 88 0.07 10.24 6.59
CA PRO A 88 0.62 9.17 7.39
C PRO A 88 -0.25 7.93 7.23
N HIS A 89 0.23 6.74 7.20
CA HIS A 89 -0.64 5.58 7.39
C HIS A 89 -1.10 5.54 8.86
N ALA A 90 -2.01 6.46 9.20
CA ALA A 90 -2.53 6.60 10.56
C ALA A 90 -3.67 5.61 10.79
N LEU A 91 -3.72 5.00 11.97
CA LEU A 91 -4.74 4.03 12.32
C LEU A 91 -5.95 4.73 12.98
N ILE A 92 -7.05 4.90 12.23
CA ILE A 92 -8.32 5.45 12.75
C ILE A 92 -9.30 4.29 13.04
N ASN A 93 -8.88 3.38 13.89
CA ASN A 93 -9.55 2.12 14.18
C ASN A 93 -10.46 2.15 15.44
N ASN A 94 -10.78 3.32 15.95
CA ASN A 94 -11.66 3.50 17.10
C ASN A 94 -12.56 4.72 16.88
N VAL A 95 -13.88 4.49 16.94
CA VAL A 95 -14.86 5.55 16.69
C VAL A 95 -14.78 6.64 17.77
N GLU A 96 -14.83 6.27 19.04
CA GLU A 96 -14.89 7.24 20.14
C GLU A 96 -13.59 8.04 20.24
N GLU A 97 -12.45 7.40 20.19
CA GLU A 97 -11.15 8.02 20.45
C GLU A 97 -10.54 8.74 19.25
N LYS A 98 -10.77 8.21 18.03
CA LYS A 98 -9.99 8.60 16.84
C LYS A 98 -10.83 9.19 15.70
N LEU A 99 -12.06 8.67 15.47
CA LEU A 99 -12.93 9.15 14.41
C LEU A 99 -13.85 10.27 14.89
N GLY A 100 -14.48 10.10 16.06
CA GLY A 100 -15.61 10.87 16.56
C GLY A 100 -16.96 10.32 16.06
N PHE A 101 -18.03 10.44 16.85
CA PHE A 101 -19.36 9.90 16.50
C PHE A 101 -20.03 10.59 15.31
N LYS A 102 -19.50 11.72 14.87
CA LYS A 102 -19.90 12.46 13.65
C LYS A 102 -18.71 12.65 12.69
N GLY A 103 -17.62 11.95 12.94
CA GLY A 103 -16.38 12.09 12.16
C GLY A 103 -15.58 13.36 12.50
N GLU A 104 -15.93 14.08 13.56
CA GLU A 104 -15.33 15.35 13.91
C GLU A 104 -13.84 15.25 14.21
N LYS A 105 -13.40 14.19 14.88
CA LYS A 105 -11.97 14.00 15.23
C LYS A 105 -11.11 13.68 14.01
N LEU A 106 -11.62 12.88 13.06
CA LEU A 106 -10.90 12.65 11.81
C LEU A 106 -10.79 13.94 11.00
N ARG A 107 -11.86 14.76 10.93
CA ARG A 107 -11.86 16.05 10.27
C ARG A 107 -10.81 17.00 10.88
N GLU A 108 -10.76 17.07 12.21
CA GLU A 108 -9.75 17.83 12.93
C GLU A 108 -8.33 17.32 12.66
N TYR A 109 -8.17 16.01 12.57
CA TYR A 109 -6.88 15.40 12.26
C TYR A 109 -6.41 15.71 10.84
N VAL A 110 -7.29 15.64 9.83
CA VAL A 110 -6.94 16.01 8.44
C VAL A 110 -6.54 17.50 8.37
N ARG A 111 -7.29 18.37 9.03
CA ARG A 111 -6.96 19.82 9.14
C ARG A 111 -5.62 20.04 9.83
N TRP A 112 -5.36 19.30 10.92
CA TRP A 112 -4.08 19.37 11.62
C TRP A 112 -2.92 18.93 10.72
N LEU A 113 -3.09 17.81 9.99
CA LEU A 113 -2.07 17.29 9.06
C LEU A 113 -1.70 18.33 8.00
N SER A 114 -2.67 18.89 7.30
CA SER A 114 -2.42 19.89 6.25
C SER A 114 -1.75 21.15 6.81
N ASN A 115 -2.24 21.68 7.93
CA ASN A 115 -1.59 22.81 8.61
C ASN A 115 -0.16 22.49 9.05
N ARG A 116 0.06 21.27 9.56
CA ARG A 116 1.38 20.84 10.03
C ARG A 116 2.38 20.73 8.89
N ILE A 117 1.96 20.17 7.75
CA ILE A 117 2.77 20.11 6.53
C ILE A 117 3.15 21.53 6.08
N LEU A 118 2.17 22.41 5.94
CA LEU A 118 2.41 23.79 5.51
C LEU A 118 3.35 24.56 6.45
N SER A 119 3.31 24.27 7.75
CA SER A 119 4.14 24.94 8.75
C SER A 119 5.56 24.39 8.88
N LEU A 120 5.76 23.08 8.66
CA LEU A 120 7.05 22.40 8.86
C LEU A 120 7.83 22.12 7.59
N ARG A 121 7.21 22.17 6.42
CA ARG A 121 7.91 21.93 5.16
C ARG A 121 9.05 22.93 4.97
N THR A 122 10.22 22.41 4.60
CA THR A 122 11.40 23.24 4.31
C THR A 122 11.44 23.72 2.87
N ASN A 123 10.60 23.16 2.01
CA ASN A 123 10.47 23.51 0.60
C ASN A 123 8.98 23.72 0.28
N GLU A 124 8.64 24.87 -0.28
CA GLU A 124 7.27 25.19 -0.67
C GLU A 124 6.70 24.24 -1.75
N SER A 125 7.56 23.61 -2.55
CA SER A 125 7.14 22.61 -3.54
C SER A 125 6.80 21.23 -2.92
N TYR A 126 7.06 21.02 -1.63
CA TYR A 126 6.70 19.78 -0.96
C TYR A 126 5.19 19.73 -0.71
N HIS A 127 4.51 18.86 -1.49
CA HIS A 127 3.08 18.62 -1.46
C HIS A 127 2.83 17.10 -1.39
N PRO A 128 3.04 16.47 -0.21
CA PRO A 128 2.85 15.03 -0.06
C PRO A 128 1.37 14.65 -0.20
N THR A 129 1.13 13.41 -0.56
CA THR A 129 -0.20 12.82 -0.53
C THR A 129 -0.59 12.46 0.90
N LEU A 130 -1.81 12.82 1.31
CA LEU A 130 -2.42 12.33 2.54
C LEU A 130 -3.07 10.96 2.28
N HIS A 131 -2.75 9.96 3.11
CA HIS A 131 -3.34 8.63 3.02
C HIS A 131 -3.59 8.09 4.43
N ILE A 132 -4.86 7.89 4.77
CA ILE A 132 -5.34 7.59 6.13
C ILE A 132 -6.18 6.32 6.07
N ASP A 133 -5.86 5.35 6.93
CA ASP A 133 -6.61 4.11 7.08
C ASP A 133 -7.64 4.25 8.21
N VAL A 134 -8.90 4.00 7.90
CA VAL A 134 -10.00 4.21 8.83
C VAL A 134 -10.72 2.93 9.29
N TYR A 135 -10.25 1.75 8.89
CA TYR A 135 -10.68 0.46 9.42
C TYR A 135 -12.20 0.27 9.50
N GLY A 136 -12.96 0.67 8.49
CA GLY A 136 -14.42 0.54 8.45
C GLY A 136 -15.18 1.52 9.35
N THR A 137 -14.48 2.35 10.14
CA THR A 137 -15.14 3.20 11.16
C THR A 137 -16.07 4.25 10.57
N ILE A 138 -15.85 4.72 9.35
CA ILE A 138 -16.79 5.64 8.68
C ILE A 138 -18.13 4.93 8.43
N GLY A 139 -18.11 3.70 7.93
CA GLY A 139 -19.32 2.90 7.75
C GLY A 139 -20.13 2.74 9.04
N LEU A 140 -19.44 2.54 10.16
CA LEU A 140 -20.10 2.36 11.46
C LEU A 140 -20.89 3.59 11.91
N ILE A 141 -20.38 4.81 11.71
CA ILE A 141 -21.07 6.03 12.17
C ILE A 141 -22.16 6.52 11.21
N PHE A 142 -22.18 5.99 9.97
CA PHE A 142 -23.18 6.34 8.96
C PHE A 142 -24.07 5.15 8.56
N ASP A 143 -24.21 4.15 9.45
CA ASP A 143 -25.12 3.01 9.30
C ASP A 143 -24.92 2.23 7.97
N MET A 144 -23.67 2.16 7.47
CA MET A 144 -23.32 1.54 6.19
C MET A 144 -24.07 2.14 4.99
N ASP A 145 -24.51 3.39 5.09
CA ASP A 145 -25.12 4.12 3.97
C ASP A 145 -24.03 4.70 3.06
N PRO A 146 -23.89 4.23 1.80
CA PRO A 146 -22.80 4.65 0.92
C PRO A 146 -22.87 6.13 0.55
N VAL A 147 -24.09 6.71 0.46
CA VAL A 147 -24.26 8.13 0.14
C VAL A 147 -23.76 9.00 1.29
N ARG A 148 -24.19 8.70 2.53
CA ARG A 148 -23.74 9.42 3.72
C ARG A 148 -22.23 9.27 3.96
N CYS A 149 -21.69 8.08 3.72
CA CYS A 149 -20.23 7.84 3.77
C CYS A 149 -19.50 8.72 2.77
N ALA A 150 -19.95 8.74 1.50
CA ALA A 150 -19.32 9.53 0.44
C ALA A 150 -19.44 11.05 0.69
N GLU A 151 -20.58 11.54 1.14
CA GLU A 151 -20.76 12.95 1.49
C GLU A 151 -19.80 13.39 2.60
N TYR A 152 -19.65 12.55 3.64
CA TYR A 152 -18.68 12.83 4.71
C TYR A 152 -17.25 12.81 4.18
N ILE A 153 -16.86 11.79 3.40
CA ILE A 153 -15.52 11.66 2.81
C ILE A 153 -15.22 12.86 1.91
N ALA A 154 -16.15 13.24 1.02
CA ALA A 154 -16.00 14.42 0.17
C ALA A 154 -15.77 15.69 0.98
N SER A 155 -16.44 15.83 2.12
CA SER A 155 -16.29 16.99 3.00
C SER A 155 -14.91 17.13 3.66
N LEU A 156 -14.12 16.07 3.69
CA LEU A 156 -12.73 16.09 4.21
C LEU A 156 -11.76 16.77 3.24
N GLU A 157 -12.12 16.87 1.95
CA GLU A 157 -11.25 17.47 0.93
C GLU A 157 -10.89 18.92 1.24
N ALA A 158 -11.84 19.68 1.76
CA ALA A 158 -11.61 21.08 2.16
C ALA A 158 -10.57 21.18 3.28
N GLU A 159 -10.52 20.22 4.18
CA GLU A 159 -9.54 20.17 5.28
C GLU A 159 -8.14 19.78 4.83
N ALA A 160 -8.02 19.10 3.69
CA ALA A 160 -6.75 18.73 3.09
C ALA A 160 -6.03 19.92 2.40
N GLN A 161 -6.69 21.07 2.24
CA GLN A 161 -6.11 22.32 1.74
C GLN A 161 -5.34 22.18 0.42
N GLY A 162 -5.90 21.39 -0.52
CA GLY A 162 -5.32 21.15 -1.84
C GLY A 162 -4.29 20.01 -1.89
N LEU A 163 -3.96 19.38 -0.77
CA LEU A 163 -3.18 18.14 -0.78
C LEU A 163 -4.05 16.98 -1.26
N PRO A 164 -3.54 16.07 -2.10
CA PRO A 164 -4.27 14.85 -2.48
C PRO A 164 -4.64 14.03 -1.23
N LEU A 165 -5.88 13.55 -1.14
CA LEU A 165 -6.37 12.79 0.02
C LEU A 165 -6.87 11.40 -0.42
N TYR A 166 -6.37 10.37 0.25
CA TYR A 166 -6.80 8.98 0.12
C TYR A 166 -7.36 8.49 1.45
N ILE A 167 -8.52 7.85 1.40
CA ILE A 167 -9.17 7.20 2.55
C ILE A 167 -9.19 5.71 2.28
N GLU A 168 -8.46 4.98 3.11
CA GLU A 168 -8.37 3.52 3.06
C GLU A 168 -9.37 2.88 4.01
N GLY A 169 -10.01 1.78 3.56
CA GLY A 169 -10.94 1.01 4.35
C GLY A 169 -12.11 1.81 4.92
N PRO A 170 -12.86 2.63 4.15
CA PRO A 170 -13.92 3.48 4.71
C PRO A 170 -15.06 2.67 5.34
N VAL A 171 -15.26 1.46 4.86
CA VAL A 171 -16.30 0.53 5.31
C VAL A 171 -15.73 -0.89 5.42
N ASP A 172 -16.32 -1.71 6.31
CA ASP A 172 -16.16 -3.17 6.33
C ASP A 172 -17.56 -3.79 6.23
N ALA A 173 -17.87 -4.35 5.07
CA ALA A 173 -19.20 -4.90 4.77
C ALA A 173 -19.36 -6.37 5.21
N GLY A 174 -18.36 -6.95 5.90
CA GLY A 174 -18.42 -8.29 6.46
C GLY A 174 -18.26 -9.44 5.45
N ASN A 175 -18.17 -9.16 4.16
CA ASN A 175 -17.86 -10.13 3.11
C ASN A 175 -17.43 -9.43 1.81
N LYS A 176 -16.70 -10.16 0.94
CA LYS A 176 -16.15 -9.59 -0.30
C LYS A 176 -17.19 -9.05 -1.30
N PRO A 177 -18.28 -9.76 -1.65
CA PRO A 177 -19.27 -9.22 -2.59
C PRO A 177 -19.90 -7.90 -2.13
N ASP A 178 -20.28 -7.80 -0.86
CA ASP A 178 -20.84 -6.58 -0.30
C ASP A 178 -19.78 -5.47 -0.18
N GLN A 179 -18.53 -5.82 0.12
CA GLN A 179 -17.42 -4.86 0.16
C GLN A 179 -17.21 -4.21 -1.22
N ILE A 180 -17.13 -5.02 -2.28
CA ILE A 180 -16.99 -4.53 -3.66
C ILE A 180 -18.17 -3.61 -4.00
N ARG A 181 -19.40 -4.02 -3.70
CA ARG A 181 -20.61 -3.22 -3.95
C ARG A 181 -20.55 -1.88 -3.22
N MET A 182 -20.28 -1.90 -1.92
CA MET A 182 -20.23 -0.70 -1.08
C MET A 182 -19.16 0.29 -1.54
N LEU A 183 -17.95 -0.18 -1.81
CA LEU A 183 -16.89 0.69 -2.32
C LEU A 183 -17.21 1.26 -3.69
N THR A 184 -17.86 0.46 -4.57
CA THR A 184 -18.32 0.94 -5.88
C THR A 184 -19.33 2.07 -5.73
N GLU A 185 -20.35 1.91 -4.87
CA GLU A 185 -21.38 2.91 -4.61
C GLU A 185 -20.76 4.21 -4.02
N ILE A 186 -19.84 4.09 -3.06
CA ILE A 186 -19.10 5.23 -2.48
C ILE A 186 -18.28 5.95 -3.55
N THR A 187 -17.55 5.21 -4.39
CA THR A 187 -16.70 5.78 -5.45
C THR A 187 -17.53 6.51 -6.51
N GLN A 188 -18.67 5.93 -6.92
CA GLN A 188 -19.61 6.56 -7.85
C GLN A 188 -20.20 7.85 -7.26
N GLU A 189 -20.56 7.83 -6.00
CA GLU A 189 -21.12 8.99 -5.31
C GLU A 189 -20.08 10.11 -5.14
N LEU A 190 -18.82 9.80 -4.80
CA LEU A 190 -17.73 10.77 -4.81
C LEU A 190 -17.54 11.42 -6.18
N THR A 191 -17.62 10.63 -7.24
CA THR A 191 -17.57 11.13 -8.63
C THR A 191 -18.75 12.07 -8.91
N ARG A 192 -19.97 11.71 -8.48
CA ARG A 192 -21.18 12.54 -8.62
C ARG A 192 -21.04 13.87 -7.88
N LEU A 193 -20.41 13.85 -6.72
CA LEU A 193 -20.13 15.05 -5.89
C LEU A 193 -18.98 15.91 -6.45
N GLY A 194 -18.25 15.42 -7.44
CA GLY A 194 -17.07 16.09 -7.99
C GLY A 194 -15.90 16.15 -7.03
N SER A 195 -15.83 15.23 -6.06
CA SER A 195 -14.73 15.17 -5.09
C SER A 195 -13.49 14.51 -5.69
N GLY A 196 -12.31 15.06 -5.36
CA GLY A 196 -11.01 14.51 -5.70
C GLY A 196 -10.48 13.47 -4.69
N VAL A 197 -11.22 13.18 -3.61
CA VAL A 197 -10.82 12.20 -2.60
C VAL A 197 -10.86 10.79 -3.21
N LYS A 198 -9.81 10.03 -2.99
CA LYS A 198 -9.68 8.66 -3.51
C LYS A 198 -9.93 7.61 -2.43
N ILE A 199 -10.60 6.53 -2.83
CA ILE A 199 -10.90 5.37 -1.97
C ILE A 199 -9.85 4.29 -2.22
N VAL A 200 -9.38 3.69 -1.12
CA VAL A 200 -8.44 2.56 -1.16
C VAL A 200 -9.09 1.33 -0.54
N ALA A 201 -9.05 0.21 -1.26
CA ALA A 201 -9.49 -1.07 -0.73
C ALA A 201 -8.36 -1.76 0.04
N ASP A 202 -8.68 -2.24 1.24
CA ASP A 202 -7.81 -3.04 2.09
C ASP A 202 -8.54 -4.33 2.50
N GLU A 203 -9.59 -4.24 3.29
CA GLU A 203 -10.33 -5.41 3.75
C GLU A 203 -10.99 -6.17 2.60
N TRP A 204 -11.03 -7.51 2.73
CA TRP A 204 -11.53 -8.46 1.72
C TRP A 204 -10.76 -8.47 0.39
N CYS A 205 -9.58 -7.80 0.34
CA CYS A 205 -8.69 -7.69 -0.82
C CYS A 205 -7.31 -8.30 -0.49
N ASN A 206 -7.27 -9.56 -0.03
CA ASN A 206 -6.08 -10.18 0.58
C ASN A 206 -5.41 -11.26 -0.28
N THR A 207 -6.02 -11.67 -1.40
CA THR A 207 -5.44 -12.63 -2.34
C THR A 207 -5.28 -12.02 -3.73
N TYR A 208 -4.47 -12.65 -4.58
CA TYR A 208 -4.36 -12.22 -5.97
C TYR A 208 -5.73 -12.18 -6.67
N GLN A 209 -6.58 -13.19 -6.46
CA GLN A 209 -7.91 -13.21 -7.07
C GLN A 209 -8.82 -12.11 -6.52
N ASP A 210 -8.72 -11.76 -5.23
CA ASP A 210 -9.48 -10.63 -4.70
C ASP A 210 -9.07 -9.33 -5.37
N ILE A 211 -7.76 -9.09 -5.56
CA ILE A 211 -7.25 -7.91 -6.26
C ILE A 211 -7.80 -7.83 -7.69
N VAL A 212 -7.84 -8.97 -8.39
CA VAL A 212 -8.47 -9.06 -9.71
C VAL A 212 -9.95 -8.66 -9.64
N ASP A 213 -10.72 -9.24 -8.71
CA ASP A 213 -12.15 -8.98 -8.56
C ASP A 213 -12.45 -7.50 -8.26
N PHE A 214 -11.69 -6.88 -7.33
CA PHE A 214 -11.82 -5.44 -7.02
C PHE A 214 -11.45 -4.55 -8.19
N THR A 215 -10.39 -4.92 -8.92
CA THR A 215 -9.92 -4.19 -10.10
C THR A 215 -10.94 -4.26 -11.25
N ASP A 216 -11.44 -5.44 -11.56
CA ASP A 216 -12.40 -5.66 -12.65
C ASP A 216 -13.75 -4.97 -12.38
N ALA A 217 -14.15 -4.91 -11.10
CA ALA A 217 -15.33 -4.17 -10.68
C ALA A 217 -15.16 -2.65 -10.72
N GLY A 218 -13.92 -2.13 -10.82
CA GLY A 218 -13.66 -0.70 -10.68
C GLY A 218 -14.18 -0.14 -9.36
N SER A 219 -14.10 -0.94 -8.29
CA SER A 219 -14.77 -0.67 -7.02
C SER A 219 -14.18 0.48 -6.22
N CYS A 220 -12.91 0.81 -6.47
CA CYS A 220 -12.16 1.83 -5.77
C CYS A 220 -11.12 2.46 -6.70
N HIS A 221 -10.35 3.42 -6.19
CA HIS A 221 -9.29 4.08 -6.95
C HIS A 221 -7.94 3.36 -6.80
N MET A 222 -7.69 2.74 -5.65
CA MET A 222 -6.45 2.06 -5.34
C MET A 222 -6.72 0.79 -4.53
N VAL A 223 -5.88 -0.23 -4.68
CA VAL A 223 -5.87 -1.43 -3.83
C VAL A 223 -4.58 -1.52 -3.04
N GLN A 224 -4.67 -2.03 -1.81
CA GLN A 224 -3.51 -2.44 -1.03
C GLN A 224 -3.03 -3.82 -1.50
N ILE A 225 -1.74 -3.97 -1.77
CA ILE A 225 -1.08 -5.26 -1.99
C ILE A 225 -0.41 -5.67 -0.69
N LYS A 226 -1.13 -6.42 0.17
CA LYS A 226 -0.59 -6.95 1.44
C LYS A 226 0.43 -8.05 1.18
N THR A 227 1.70 -7.69 1.14
CA THR A 227 2.75 -8.56 0.63
C THR A 227 2.82 -9.95 1.28
N PRO A 228 2.71 -10.14 2.61
CA PRO A 228 2.73 -11.49 3.18
C PRO A 228 1.46 -12.31 2.95
N ASP A 229 0.32 -11.64 2.73
CA ASP A 229 -0.98 -12.31 2.63
C ASP A 229 -1.18 -12.97 1.25
N LEU A 230 -0.52 -12.42 0.22
CA LEU A 230 -0.57 -12.98 -1.12
C LEU A 230 0.23 -14.30 -1.26
N GLY A 231 1.02 -14.69 -0.27
CA GLY A 231 1.90 -15.85 -0.35
C GLY A 231 3.17 -15.57 -1.14
N GLY A 232 3.41 -16.28 -2.25
CA GLY A 232 4.64 -16.11 -3.02
C GLY A 232 4.82 -14.71 -3.64
N ILE A 233 6.09 -14.25 -3.74
CA ILE A 233 6.44 -12.95 -4.34
C ILE A 233 5.88 -12.77 -5.75
N HIS A 234 5.76 -13.84 -6.52
CA HIS A 234 5.19 -13.77 -7.87
C HIS A 234 3.75 -13.25 -7.86
N ASN A 235 2.95 -13.61 -6.86
CA ASN A 235 1.59 -13.09 -6.71
C ASN A 235 1.58 -11.55 -6.48
N ILE A 236 2.59 -11.03 -5.77
CA ILE A 236 2.75 -9.58 -5.56
C ILE A 236 3.04 -8.88 -6.89
N VAL A 237 4.00 -9.41 -7.65
CA VAL A 237 4.36 -8.87 -8.97
C VAL A 237 3.17 -8.93 -9.91
N ASP A 238 2.53 -10.10 -10.02
CA ASP A 238 1.37 -10.31 -10.89
C ASP A 238 0.21 -9.38 -10.51
N ALA A 239 -0.05 -9.15 -9.22
CA ALA A 239 -1.09 -8.25 -8.73
C ALA A 239 -0.82 -6.78 -9.11
N VAL A 240 0.40 -6.28 -8.89
CA VAL A 240 0.78 -4.92 -9.29
C VAL A 240 0.66 -4.74 -10.81
N LEU A 241 1.16 -5.70 -11.58
CA LEU A 241 1.08 -5.65 -13.05
C LEU A 241 -0.36 -5.73 -13.56
N TYR A 242 -1.21 -6.53 -12.90
CA TYR A 242 -2.64 -6.59 -13.23
C TYR A 242 -3.31 -5.24 -13.02
N CYS A 243 -3.11 -4.63 -11.86
CA CYS A 243 -3.65 -3.30 -11.56
C CYS A 243 -3.19 -2.26 -12.58
N ASN A 244 -1.87 -2.17 -12.82
CA ASN A 244 -1.29 -1.23 -13.77
C ASN A 244 -1.89 -1.38 -15.18
N LYS A 245 -2.08 -2.63 -15.64
CA LYS A 245 -2.67 -2.94 -16.96
C LYS A 245 -4.14 -2.50 -17.07
N HIS A 246 -4.89 -2.53 -15.97
CA HIS A 246 -6.33 -2.23 -15.95
C HIS A 246 -6.64 -0.82 -15.42
N GLY A 247 -5.63 0.01 -15.17
CA GLY A 247 -5.81 1.40 -14.74
C GLY A 247 -6.21 1.55 -13.27
N MET A 248 -6.06 0.48 -12.46
CA MET A 248 -6.21 0.51 -11.01
C MET A 248 -4.90 0.95 -10.37
N GLU A 249 -4.95 1.92 -9.47
CA GLU A 249 -3.78 2.24 -8.66
C GLU A 249 -3.49 1.11 -7.67
N ALA A 250 -2.22 0.83 -7.40
CA ALA A 250 -1.80 -0.15 -6.42
C ALA A 250 -0.70 0.40 -5.53
N TYR A 251 -0.77 0.12 -4.22
CA TYR A 251 0.38 0.33 -3.37
C TYR A 251 0.85 -0.97 -2.74
N GLN A 252 2.17 -1.16 -2.71
CA GLN A 252 2.78 -2.30 -2.06
C GLN A 252 2.82 -2.04 -0.55
N GLY A 253 1.89 -2.65 0.16
CA GLY A 253 1.71 -2.52 1.60
C GLY A 253 2.54 -3.53 2.39
N GLY A 254 1.96 -4.07 3.44
CA GLY A 254 2.59 -5.06 4.32
C GLY A 254 1.74 -5.33 5.55
N THR A 255 2.27 -6.12 6.46
CA THR A 255 1.69 -6.41 7.77
C THR A 255 2.65 -6.07 8.90
N CYS A 256 2.17 -6.03 10.14
CA CYS A 256 3.00 -5.73 11.31
C CYS A 256 4.05 -6.84 11.63
N ASN A 257 4.06 -7.95 10.91
CA ASN A 257 5.00 -9.05 11.07
C ASN A 257 6.15 -9.04 10.05
N GLU A 258 6.34 -7.96 9.34
CA GLU A 258 7.42 -7.81 8.37
C GLU A 258 8.80 -7.71 9.05
N THR A 259 9.84 -8.12 8.33
CA THR A 259 11.22 -8.10 8.78
C THR A 259 12.08 -7.20 7.90
N GLU A 260 13.32 -6.90 8.34
CA GLU A 260 14.30 -6.20 7.51
C GLU A 260 14.53 -6.91 6.17
N ILE A 261 14.59 -8.24 6.16
CA ILE A 261 14.81 -9.04 4.95
C ILE A 261 13.65 -8.84 3.97
N SER A 262 12.41 -8.94 4.47
CA SER A 262 11.22 -8.74 3.63
C SER A 262 11.12 -7.29 3.13
N ALA A 263 11.44 -6.31 3.97
CA ALA A 263 11.45 -4.91 3.58
C ALA A 263 12.42 -4.63 2.42
N ARG A 264 13.66 -5.13 2.50
CA ARG A 264 14.65 -5.02 1.43
C ARG A 264 14.19 -5.74 0.16
N THR A 265 13.67 -6.96 0.29
CA THR A 265 13.15 -7.72 -0.85
C THR A 265 12.00 -6.99 -1.54
N CYS A 266 11.09 -6.40 -0.76
CA CYS A 266 9.98 -5.61 -1.29
C CYS A 266 10.43 -4.37 -2.06
N VAL A 267 11.57 -3.76 -1.73
CA VAL A 267 12.17 -2.68 -2.53
C VAL A 267 12.50 -3.17 -3.94
N HIS A 268 13.15 -4.33 -4.06
CA HIS A 268 13.49 -4.89 -5.37
C HIS A 268 12.25 -5.26 -6.19
N VAL A 269 11.23 -5.81 -5.53
CA VAL A 269 9.95 -6.13 -6.17
C VAL A 269 9.25 -4.86 -6.64
N ALA A 270 9.22 -3.81 -5.81
CA ALA A 270 8.62 -2.52 -6.17
C ALA A 270 9.36 -1.84 -7.34
N LEU A 271 10.69 -1.88 -7.38
CA LEU A 271 11.48 -1.34 -8.48
C LEU A 271 11.21 -2.06 -9.80
N ALA A 272 10.92 -3.36 -9.76
CA ALA A 272 10.59 -4.14 -10.96
C ALA A 272 9.12 -3.98 -11.39
N ALA A 273 8.16 -4.16 -10.47
CA ALA A 273 6.72 -4.18 -10.78
C ALA A 273 6.09 -2.78 -10.87
N ARG A 274 6.72 -1.74 -10.31
CA ARG A 274 6.32 -0.33 -10.39
C ARG A 274 4.92 -0.05 -9.82
N PRO A 275 4.64 -0.42 -8.54
CA PRO A 275 3.44 0.07 -7.87
C PRO A 275 3.49 1.60 -7.75
N MET A 276 2.34 2.24 -7.58
CA MET A 276 2.28 3.70 -7.45
C MET A 276 3.04 4.23 -6.22
N ARG A 277 3.12 3.43 -5.16
CA ARG A 277 3.88 3.71 -3.92
C ARG A 277 4.18 2.43 -3.16
N MET A 278 5.10 2.49 -2.21
CA MET A 278 5.35 1.39 -1.28
C MET A 278 5.39 1.86 0.16
N LEU A 279 4.74 1.11 1.04
CA LEU A 279 4.75 1.34 2.48
C LEU A 279 6.12 0.96 3.07
N ILE A 280 6.65 1.79 3.98
CA ILE A 280 7.92 1.55 4.69
C ILE A 280 7.85 0.43 5.75
N LYS A 281 6.86 -0.43 5.67
CA LYS A 281 6.58 -1.61 6.50
C LYS A 281 6.05 -1.30 7.90
N PRO A 282 4.82 -1.75 8.20
CA PRO A 282 4.23 -1.64 9.53
C PRO A 282 5.03 -2.45 10.55
N GLY A 283 4.94 -2.06 11.82
CA GLY A 283 5.56 -2.78 12.93
C GLY A 283 7.05 -2.52 13.15
N MET A 284 7.73 -1.83 12.22
CA MET A 284 9.18 -1.53 12.34
C MET A 284 9.45 -0.15 12.98
N GLY A 285 8.44 0.65 13.23
CA GLY A 285 8.62 2.07 13.55
C GLY A 285 8.96 2.89 12.30
N PHE A 286 8.65 4.19 12.35
CA PHE A 286 8.85 5.04 11.17
C PHE A 286 10.33 5.18 10.78
N ASP A 287 11.20 5.47 11.75
CA ASP A 287 12.62 5.75 11.47
C ASP A 287 13.35 4.50 10.96
N GLU A 288 13.12 3.35 11.57
CA GLU A 288 13.71 2.08 11.17
C GLU A 288 13.24 1.65 9.79
N GLY A 289 11.92 1.67 9.57
CA GLY A 289 11.32 1.28 8.29
C GLY A 289 11.81 2.19 7.15
N LEU A 290 11.81 3.51 7.35
CA LEU A 290 12.30 4.45 6.36
C LEU A 290 13.79 4.23 6.07
N ASN A 291 14.63 4.09 7.08
CA ASN A 291 16.07 3.90 6.87
C ASN A 291 16.36 2.63 6.06
N ILE A 292 15.69 1.52 6.35
CA ILE A 292 15.88 0.27 5.62
C ILE A 292 15.43 0.43 4.17
N VAL A 293 14.21 0.89 3.94
CA VAL A 293 13.61 0.96 2.60
C VAL A 293 14.31 2.01 1.74
N PHE A 294 14.54 3.21 2.28
CA PHE A 294 15.18 4.30 1.56
C PHE A 294 16.63 3.97 1.17
N ASN A 295 17.41 3.41 2.10
CA ASN A 295 18.80 3.05 1.83
C ASN A 295 18.90 1.90 0.81
N GLU A 296 18.04 0.87 0.92
CA GLU A 296 18.02 -0.22 -0.05
C GLU A 296 17.58 0.26 -1.43
N MET A 297 16.59 1.16 -1.51
CA MET A 297 16.15 1.75 -2.78
C MET A 297 17.28 2.49 -3.47
N ASN A 298 17.93 3.43 -2.76
CA ASN A 298 19.02 4.21 -3.35
C ASN A 298 20.23 3.35 -3.71
N ARG A 299 20.58 2.36 -2.87
CA ARG A 299 21.66 1.41 -3.17
C ARG A 299 21.37 0.61 -4.43
N THR A 300 20.15 0.11 -4.58
CA THR A 300 19.74 -0.69 -5.73
C THR A 300 19.74 0.14 -7.01
N ILE A 301 19.20 1.36 -6.97
CA ILE A 301 19.20 2.30 -8.11
C ILE A 301 20.63 2.62 -8.54
N ALA A 302 21.51 2.96 -7.60
CA ALA A 302 22.89 3.25 -7.90
C ALA A 302 23.61 2.07 -8.58
N LEU A 303 23.37 0.84 -8.12
CA LEU A 303 23.93 -0.37 -8.73
C LEU A 303 23.35 -0.66 -10.11
N LEU A 304 22.07 -0.39 -10.36
CA LEU A 304 21.46 -0.51 -11.69
C LEU A 304 22.11 0.47 -12.68
N GLN A 305 22.30 1.72 -12.26
CA GLN A 305 22.90 2.78 -13.09
C GLN A 305 24.38 2.53 -13.45
N THR A 306 25.11 1.70 -12.69
CA THR A 306 26.51 1.39 -13.00
C THR A 306 26.68 0.30 -14.05
N LYS A 307 25.61 -0.35 -14.49
CA LYS A 307 25.63 -1.44 -15.48
C LYS A 307 25.28 -0.98 -16.89
N ASP A 308 24.80 0.24 -17.04
CA ASP A 308 24.56 0.91 -18.33
C ASP A 308 25.82 1.66 -18.78
#